data_dce4cf92b939ac4d0d67064c2dad77f6
#
_entry.id   dce4cf92b939ac4d0d67064c2dad77f6
#
_cell.length_a   1.000
_cell.length_b   1.000
_cell.length_c   1.000
_cell.angle_alpha   90.00
_cell.angle_beta   90.00
_cell.angle_gamma   90.00
#
_symmetry.space_group_name_H-M   'P 1'
#
loop_
_entity.id
_entity.type
_entity.pdbx_description
1 polymer ?
#
loop_
_entity_poly.entity_id
_entity_poly.type
_entity_poly.pdbx_seq_one_letter_code
_entity_poly.pdbx_strand_id
1 'polypeptide(L)'
;MKALLKLIGYMFIGICVGILCVGPVIALIEGESLSTVYQTIISRFSLTEVAEIAWMLLAALIAFILNIVLHEGGHLVAGLLTGYRFVSFRFLNFTLINKEGRLRWRNFELAGTGGQCLMAPPDRPIDQIDTRWYNAGGVLANILIAAVSLLLYWLIDLPSWLNVLLLIMAIINFLTALTNGIPMKIGGVANDGLNLFQLEKDAASKQCFCNILDVNARSQEGQSYKEMPDHLFAMPQPIDWKNSMHVAAVLLSATRMMDFHQWENAYQLLTTALSHKDDYMKLYLWEVKNLMTQVCIITGRDDEARQHYTEDIAKYVTQHASTQSDKQLTGMAVALALEGDRPKAESLLHKLENDRDKFIHQGDVAMSLDLMHWLLDHRQAQ
;
A
#
# COMPACT_ATOMS: atom_id res chain seq x y z
N MET A 1 12.59 3.13 -13.09
CA MET A 1 13.15 4.16 -13.99
C MET A 1 12.14 5.25 -14.34
N LYS A 2 10.93 4.95 -14.91
CA LYS A 2 9.91 5.99 -15.24
C LYS A 2 9.42 6.80 -14.02
N ALA A 3 9.21 6.18 -12.87
CA ALA A 3 8.79 6.88 -11.64
C ALA A 3 9.88 7.82 -11.10
N LEU A 4 11.13 7.38 -11.11
CA LEU A 4 12.29 8.19 -10.71
C LEU A 4 12.47 9.41 -11.64
N LEU A 5 12.34 9.21 -12.95
CA LEU A 5 12.39 10.31 -13.91
C LEU A 5 11.24 11.32 -13.73
N LYS A 6 10.04 10.84 -13.38
CA LYS A 6 8.91 11.72 -13.04
C LYS A 6 9.18 12.50 -11.75
N LEU A 7 9.72 11.85 -10.71
CA LEU A 7 10.08 12.52 -9.45
C LEU A 7 11.11 13.62 -9.69
N ILE A 8 12.21 13.32 -10.42
CA ILE A 8 13.22 14.33 -10.80
C ILE A 8 12.57 15.47 -11.60
N GLY A 9 11.67 15.14 -12.53
CA GLY A 9 10.93 16.15 -13.30
C GLY A 9 10.06 17.05 -12.43
N TYR A 10 9.34 16.49 -11.45
CA TYR A 10 8.54 17.27 -10.50
C TYR A 10 9.39 18.14 -9.58
N MET A 11 10.54 17.64 -9.12
CA MET A 11 11.48 18.41 -8.32
C MET A 11 12.03 19.60 -9.14
N PHE A 12 12.43 19.37 -10.40
CA PHE A 12 12.90 20.43 -11.30
C PHE A 12 11.81 21.48 -11.56
N ILE A 13 10.58 21.04 -11.86
CA ILE A 13 9.43 21.94 -12.03
C ILE A 13 9.18 22.74 -10.74
N GLY A 14 9.24 22.11 -9.59
CA GLY A 14 9.07 22.78 -8.29
C GLY A 14 10.10 23.88 -8.04
N ILE A 15 11.36 23.67 -8.41
CA ILE A 15 12.43 24.67 -8.34
C ILE A 15 12.16 25.83 -9.30
N CYS A 16 11.81 25.54 -10.54
CA CYS A 16 11.48 26.56 -11.53
C CYS A 16 10.29 27.43 -11.09
N VAL A 17 9.23 26.77 -10.58
CA VAL A 17 8.05 27.47 -10.03
C VAL A 17 8.44 28.28 -8.79
N GLY A 18 9.27 27.75 -7.91
CA GLY A 18 9.78 28.47 -6.74
C GLY A 18 10.52 29.74 -7.11
N ILE A 19 11.44 29.66 -8.05
CA ILE A 19 12.19 30.83 -8.57
C ILE A 19 11.22 31.85 -9.19
N LEU A 20 10.26 31.38 -9.99
CA LEU A 20 9.25 32.27 -10.61
C LEU A 20 8.33 32.94 -9.60
N CYS A 21 7.98 32.26 -8.49
CA CYS A 21 7.14 32.84 -7.44
C CYS A 21 7.90 33.77 -6.49
N VAL A 22 9.16 33.45 -6.19
CA VAL A 22 9.99 34.23 -5.23
C VAL A 22 10.48 35.54 -5.88
N GLY A 23 10.79 35.53 -7.16
CA GLY A 23 11.26 36.72 -7.88
C GLY A 23 10.34 37.96 -7.73
N PRO A 24 9.02 37.84 -7.97
CA PRO A 24 8.08 38.95 -7.77
C PRO A 24 8.00 39.42 -6.32
N VAL A 25 8.10 38.52 -5.34
CA VAL A 25 8.07 38.88 -3.90
C VAL A 25 9.31 39.69 -3.53
N ILE A 26 10.50 39.25 -4.00
CA ILE A 26 11.74 39.99 -3.77
C ILE A 26 11.67 41.38 -4.44
N ALA A 27 11.21 41.47 -5.69
CA ALA A 27 11.05 42.71 -6.41
C ALA A 27 10.14 43.72 -5.65
N LEU A 28 9.08 43.19 -5.05
CA LEU A 28 8.12 43.99 -4.29
C LEU A 28 8.70 44.49 -2.93
N ILE A 29 9.52 43.65 -2.27
CA ILE A 29 10.16 43.98 -0.97
C ILE A 29 11.31 44.95 -1.20
N GLU A 30 12.13 44.75 -2.22
CA GLU A 30 13.33 45.54 -2.49
C GLU A 30 13.04 46.80 -3.34
N GLY A 31 11.84 46.92 -3.90
CA GLY A 31 11.45 48.05 -4.76
C GLY A 31 12.16 48.03 -6.12
N GLU A 32 12.69 46.90 -6.55
CA GLU A 32 13.43 46.71 -7.81
C GLU A 32 12.55 46.20 -8.94
N SER A 33 13.01 46.35 -10.19
CA SER A 33 12.31 45.79 -11.32
C SER A 33 12.45 44.26 -11.35
N LEU A 34 11.41 43.55 -11.81
CA LEU A 34 11.45 42.09 -11.99
C LEU A 34 12.62 41.63 -12.84
N SER A 35 12.98 42.41 -13.88
CA SER A 35 14.12 42.10 -14.75
C SER A 35 15.44 42.16 -14.01
N THR A 36 15.63 43.14 -13.14
CA THR A 36 16.83 43.29 -12.27
C THR A 36 16.94 42.14 -11.32
N VAL A 37 15.85 41.78 -10.66
CA VAL A 37 15.81 40.65 -9.69
C VAL A 37 16.14 39.34 -10.40
N TYR A 38 15.54 39.05 -11.54
CA TYR A 38 15.86 37.81 -12.26
C TYR A 38 17.27 37.80 -12.84
N GLN A 39 17.80 38.93 -13.36
CA GLN A 39 19.19 39.03 -13.77
C GLN A 39 20.13 38.79 -12.59
N THR A 40 19.83 39.33 -11.41
CA THR A 40 20.61 39.09 -10.18
C THR A 40 20.56 37.63 -9.75
N ILE A 41 19.38 37.01 -9.78
CA ILE A 41 19.23 35.58 -9.51
C ILE A 41 20.06 34.76 -10.50
N ILE A 42 19.91 35.02 -11.81
CA ILE A 42 20.62 34.26 -12.86
C ILE A 42 22.15 34.49 -12.80
N SER A 43 22.59 35.71 -12.53
CA SER A 43 24.03 36.03 -12.44
C SER A 43 24.71 35.41 -11.22
N ARG A 44 23.96 35.07 -10.17
CA ARG A 44 24.46 34.36 -9.00
C ARG A 44 24.55 32.84 -9.23
N PHE A 45 23.90 32.29 -10.25
CA PHE A 45 24.03 30.86 -10.59
C PHE A 45 25.37 30.57 -11.27
N SER A 46 26.42 30.42 -10.47
CA SER A 46 27.68 29.82 -10.96
C SER A 46 27.52 28.32 -11.18
N LEU A 47 28.44 27.71 -11.95
CA LEU A 47 28.48 26.25 -12.11
C LEU A 47 28.60 25.53 -10.76
N THR A 48 29.25 26.14 -9.77
CA THR A 48 29.43 25.61 -8.41
C THR A 48 28.07 25.54 -7.69
N GLU A 49 27.27 26.62 -7.75
CA GLU A 49 25.95 26.66 -7.11
C GLU A 49 24.96 25.69 -7.77
N VAL A 50 25.02 25.55 -9.11
CA VAL A 50 24.26 24.53 -9.81
C VAL A 50 24.64 23.13 -9.37
N ALA A 51 25.95 22.86 -9.18
CA ALA A 51 26.42 21.56 -8.69
C ALA A 51 25.99 21.30 -7.25
N GLU A 52 26.00 22.32 -6.37
CA GLU A 52 25.51 22.22 -4.98
C GLU A 52 24.01 21.91 -4.93
N ILE A 53 23.18 22.61 -5.72
CA ILE A 53 21.75 22.32 -5.82
C ILE A 53 21.52 20.90 -6.35
N ALA A 54 22.23 20.49 -7.39
CA ALA A 54 22.15 19.14 -7.95
C ALA A 54 22.52 18.08 -6.89
N TRP A 55 23.54 18.34 -6.09
CA TRP A 55 23.92 17.48 -4.98
C TRP A 55 22.85 17.45 -3.89
N MET A 56 22.28 18.57 -3.49
CA MET A 56 21.20 18.61 -2.49
C MET A 56 19.98 17.79 -2.94
N LEU A 57 19.61 17.87 -4.22
CA LEU A 57 18.53 17.06 -4.79
C LEU A 57 18.87 15.57 -4.80
N LEU A 58 20.09 15.22 -5.18
CA LEU A 58 20.57 13.84 -5.14
C LEU A 58 20.62 13.31 -3.70
N ALA A 59 21.13 14.10 -2.76
CA ALA A 59 21.17 13.76 -1.34
C ALA A 59 19.76 13.58 -0.77
N ALA A 60 18.79 14.44 -1.14
CA ALA A 60 17.38 14.28 -0.74
C ALA A 60 16.78 12.98 -1.29
N LEU A 61 17.07 12.62 -2.53
CA LEU A 61 16.63 11.37 -3.13
C LEU A 61 17.24 10.15 -2.42
N ILE A 62 18.55 10.18 -2.17
CA ILE A 62 19.25 9.11 -1.42
C ILE A 62 18.67 9.00 -0.02
N ALA A 63 18.53 10.11 0.69
CA ALA A 63 17.96 10.15 2.04
C ALA A 63 16.52 9.61 2.07
N PHE A 64 15.70 9.95 1.08
CA PHE A 64 14.33 9.44 0.97
C PHE A 64 14.29 7.92 0.76
N ILE A 65 15.12 7.37 -0.14
CA ILE A 65 15.20 5.92 -0.36
C ILE A 65 15.70 5.21 0.89
N LEU A 66 16.76 5.72 1.51
CA LEU A 66 17.29 5.16 2.76
C LEU A 66 16.28 5.24 3.89
N ASN A 67 15.54 6.35 4.01
CA ASN A 67 14.48 6.49 5.01
C ASN A 67 13.43 5.38 4.89
N ILE A 68 12.96 5.06 3.68
CA ILE A 68 12.01 3.95 3.47
C ILE A 68 12.63 2.63 3.95
N VAL A 69 13.84 2.30 3.49
CA VAL A 69 14.52 1.04 3.83
C VAL A 69 14.76 0.90 5.33
N LEU A 70 15.18 1.98 5.99
CA LEU A 70 15.47 1.99 7.41
C LEU A 70 14.20 1.94 8.27
N HIS A 71 13.13 2.60 7.83
CA HIS A 71 11.82 2.54 8.48
C HIS A 71 11.25 1.10 8.46
N GLU A 72 11.18 0.50 7.28
CA GLU A 72 10.71 -0.89 7.13
C GLU A 72 11.67 -1.89 7.83
N GLY A 73 12.97 -1.58 7.81
CA GLY A 73 13.98 -2.32 8.58
C GLY A 73 13.75 -2.28 10.08
N GLY A 74 13.24 -1.16 10.59
CA GLY A 74 12.81 -1.03 11.99
C GLY A 74 11.68 -1.99 12.34
N HIS A 75 10.63 -2.09 11.52
CA HIS A 75 9.56 -3.07 11.68
C HIS A 75 10.10 -4.50 11.62
N LEU A 76 11.02 -4.79 10.69
CA LEU A 76 11.65 -6.10 10.57
C LEU A 76 12.38 -6.50 11.85
N VAL A 77 13.27 -5.63 12.34
CA VAL A 77 14.07 -5.91 13.54
C VAL A 77 13.17 -6.09 14.76
N ALA A 78 12.26 -5.15 14.98
CA ALA A 78 11.33 -5.20 16.11
C ALA A 78 10.41 -6.44 16.06
N GLY A 79 9.91 -6.77 14.86
CA GLY A 79 9.10 -7.97 14.65
C GLY A 79 9.88 -9.26 14.95
N LEU A 80 11.11 -9.40 14.43
CA LEU A 80 11.95 -10.57 14.70
C LEU A 80 12.25 -10.73 16.21
N LEU A 81 12.52 -9.63 16.90
CA LEU A 81 12.78 -9.63 18.35
C LEU A 81 11.54 -10.04 19.18
N THR A 82 10.34 -9.85 18.64
CA THR A 82 9.07 -10.19 19.29
C THR A 82 8.43 -11.47 18.78
N GLY A 83 9.16 -12.21 17.91
CA GLY A 83 8.78 -13.55 17.47
C GLY A 83 7.93 -13.59 16.21
N TYR A 84 7.77 -12.46 15.53
CA TYR A 84 7.16 -12.45 14.20
C TYR A 84 8.07 -13.14 13.18
N ARG A 85 7.47 -13.79 12.18
CA ARG A 85 8.18 -14.47 11.10
C ARG A 85 8.23 -13.58 9.86
N PHE A 86 9.42 -13.41 9.30
CA PHE A 86 9.63 -12.65 8.07
C PHE A 86 8.93 -13.30 6.88
N VAL A 87 8.17 -12.51 6.11
CA VAL A 87 7.48 -12.92 4.89
C VAL A 87 8.02 -12.17 3.69
N SER A 88 7.94 -10.84 3.68
CA SER A 88 8.47 -10.03 2.61
C SER A 88 8.89 -8.64 3.07
N PHE A 89 9.86 -8.08 2.36
CA PHE A 89 10.37 -6.72 2.56
C PHE A 89 10.40 -6.00 1.23
N ARG A 90 9.67 -4.91 1.11
CA ARG A 90 9.57 -4.14 -0.11
C ARG A 90 10.03 -2.70 0.09
N PHE A 91 10.78 -2.19 -0.86
CA PHE A 91 11.05 -0.77 -1.02
C PHE A 91 10.88 -0.40 -2.50
N LEU A 92 10.08 0.59 -2.77
CA LEU A 92 9.62 0.92 -4.13
C LEU A 92 9.03 -0.34 -4.80
N ASN A 93 9.58 -0.76 -5.94
CA ASN A 93 9.15 -1.96 -6.67
C ASN A 93 10.01 -3.20 -6.37
N PHE A 94 11.09 -3.04 -5.59
CA PHE A 94 11.98 -4.15 -5.22
C PHE A 94 11.43 -4.87 -4.00
N THR A 95 11.16 -6.15 -4.12
CA THR A 95 10.61 -6.97 -3.03
C THR A 95 11.50 -8.17 -2.79
N LEU A 96 11.98 -8.31 -1.55
CA LEU A 96 12.62 -9.51 -1.05
C LEU A 96 11.54 -10.38 -0.42
N ILE A 97 11.31 -11.57 -0.96
CA ILE A 97 10.33 -12.53 -0.45
C ILE A 97 11.05 -13.74 0.15
N ASN A 98 10.48 -14.28 1.23
CA ASN A 98 10.88 -15.59 1.74
C ASN A 98 9.99 -16.66 1.09
N LYS A 99 10.57 -17.47 0.21
CA LYS A 99 9.87 -18.62 -0.41
C LYS A 99 10.55 -19.91 0.04
N GLU A 100 9.85 -20.70 0.84
CA GLU A 100 10.35 -21.98 1.35
C GLU A 100 11.71 -21.89 2.07
N GLY A 101 11.88 -20.85 2.88
CA GLY A 101 13.14 -20.60 3.62
C GLY A 101 14.27 -19.99 2.78
N ARG A 102 14.03 -19.68 1.51
CA ARG A 102 15.00 -19.03 0.61
C ARG A 102 14.58 -17.61 0.27
N LEU A 103 15.49 -16.67 0.43
CA LEU A 103 15.26 -15.28 0.05
C LEU A 103 15.40 -15.13 -1.47
N ARG A 104 14.40 -14.50 -2.10
CA ARG A 104 14.39 -14.23 -3.54
C ARG A 104 13.98 -12.79 -3.81
N TRP A 105 14.67 -12.11 -4.70
CA TRP A 105 14.29 -10.80 -5.20
C TRP A 105 13.22 -10.95 -6.29
N ARG A 106 12.21 -10.11 -6.21
CA ARG A 106 11.13 -9.96 -7.19
C ARG A 106 10.82 -8.49 -7.39
N ASN A 107 10.22 -8.17 -8.52
CA ASN A 107 9.69 -6.84 -8.80
C ASN A 107 8.16 -6.91 -8.74
N PHE A 108 7.59 -6.26 -7.72
CA PHE A 108 6.14 -6.10 -7.62
C PHE A 108 5.81 -4.61 -7.52
N GLU A 109 4.81 -4.18 -8.28
CA GLU A 109 4.21 -2.87 -8.10
C GLU A 109 3.08 -2.99 -7.08
N LEU A 110 3.10 -2.16 -6.03
CA LEU A 110 2.01 -2.04 -5.09
C LEU A 110 1.62 -0.57 -5.00
N ALA A 111 0.37 -0.26 -5.34
CA ALA A 111 -0.12 1.11 -5.27
C ALA A 111 -0.24 1.57 -3.80
N GLY A 112 0.16 2.81 -3.54
CA GLY A 112 -0.17 3.50 -2.29
C GLY A 112 0.91 3.54 -1.21
N THR A 113 1.96 2.70 -1.25
CA THR A 113 3.02 2.72 -0.23
C THR A 113 4.42 2.68 -0.84
N GLY A 114 5.35 3.48 -0.29
CA GLY A 114 6.76 3.48 -0.71
C GLY A 114 7.55 2.26 -0.25
N GLY A 115 7.15 1.64 0.87
CA GLY A 115 7.74 0.46 1.49
C GLY A 115 6.68 -0.43 2.12
N GLN A 116 7.09 -1.63 2.51
CA GLN A 116 6.29 -2.55 3.32
C GLN A 116 7.17 -3.65 3.88
N CYS A 117 7.10 -3.87 5.19
CA CYS A 117 7.64 -5.06 5.84
C CYS A 117 6.49 -5.94 6.28
N LEU A 118 6.16 -6.99 5.51
CA LEU A 118 5.14 -7.96 5.92
C LEU A 118 5.78 -9.05 6.76
N MET A 119 5.22 -9.26 7.94
CA MET A 119 5.61 -10.32 8.85
C MET A 119 4.37 -11.08 9.32
N ALA A 120 4.47 -12.39 9.43
CA ALA A 120 3.44 -13.21 10.04
C ALA A 120 3.56 -13.11 11.57
N PRO A 121 2.44 -12.96 12.30
CA PRO A 121 2.46 -12.95 13.76
C PRO A 121 2.93 -14.29 14.31
N PRO A 122 3.46 -14.35 15.55
CA PRO A 122 3.85 -15.59 16.18
C PRO A 122 2.64 -16.51 16.40
N ASP A 123 2.85 -17.82 16.27
CA ASP A 123 1.82 -18.84 16.52
C ASP A 123 1.58 -18.98 18.04
N ARG A 124 0.79 -18.05 18.58
CA ARG A 124 0.42 -17.94 20.00
C ARG A 124 -1.01 -17.41 20.11
N PRO A 125 -1.68 -17.62 21.26
CA PRO A 125 -2.94 -16.93 21.55
C PRO A 125 -2.79 -15.40 21.40
N ILE A 126 -3.80 -14.73 20.84
CA ILE A 126 -3.75 -13.31 20.49
C ILE A 126 -3.45 -12.40 21.70
N ASP A 127 -3.93 -12.76 22.87
CA ASP A 127 -3.66 -12.04 24.12
C ASP A 127 -2.17 -12.07 24.53
N GLN A 128 -1.40 -13.05 24.04
CA GLN A 128 0.04 -13.18 24.25
C GLN A 128 0.90 -12.55 23.14
N ILE A 129 0.29 -12.05 22.05
CA ILE A 129 0.99 -11.34 20.99
C ILE A 129 1.06 -9.86 21.35
N ASP A 130 2.25 -9.31 21.47
CA ASP A 130 2.46 -7.87 21.63
C ASP A 130 2.65 -7.22 20.26
N THR A 131 1.69 -6.40 19.83
CA THR A 131 1.75 -5.71 18.53
C THR A 131 2.51 -4.39 18.59
N ARG A 132 2.80 -3.88 19.81
CA ARG A 132 3.38 -2.53 20.00
C ARG A 132 4.76 -2.42 19.40
N TRP A 133 5.64 -3.38 19.67
CA TRP A 133 7.02 -3.32 19.18
C TRP A 133 7.10 -3.39 17.67
N TYR A 134 6.30 -4.28 17.06
CA TYR A 134 6.23 -4.35 15.60
C TYR A 134 5.80 -3.02 15.00
N ASN A 135 4.71 -2.40 15.50
CA ASN A 135 4.24 -1.11 15.01
C ASN A 135 5.19 0.06 15.37
N ALA A 136 5.87 0.02 16.53
CA ALA A 136 6.82 1.06 16.90
C ALA A 136 8.14 1.00 16.13
N GLY A 137 8.48 -0.15 15.56
CA GLY A 137 9.80 -0.43 14.97
C GLY A 137 10.26 0.61 13.96
N GLY A 138 9.40 0.95 12.99
CA GLY A 138 9.70 1.94 11.96
C GLY A 138 9.92 3.35 12.55
N VAL A 139 9.05 3.76 13.47
CA VAL A 139 9.15 5.07 14.13
C VAL A 139 10.44 5.18 14.96
N LEU A 140 10.76 4.15 15.74
CA LEU A 140 11.99 4.09 16.55
C LEU A 140 13.24 4.12 15.68
N ALA A 141 13.24 3.40 14.56
CA ALA A 141 14.33 3.45 13.59
C ALA A 141 14.53 4.87 13.05
N ASN A 142 13.46 5.54 12.66
CA ASN A 142 13.56 6.92 12.15
C ASN A 142 14.07 7.90 13.22
N ILE A 143 13.62 7.79 14.48
CA ILE A 143 14.14 8.63 15.58
C ILE A 143 15.64 8.36 15.78
N LEU A 144 16.05 7.10 15.81
CA LEU A 144 17.46 6.73 15.98
C LEU A 144 18.32 7.28 14.84
N ILE A 145 17.89 7.11 13.59
CA ILE A 145 18.65 7.61 12.42
C ILE A 145 18.71 9.13 12.41
N ALA A 146 17.63 9.83 12.75
CA ALA A 146 17.65 11.29 12.87
C ALA A 146 18.65 11.74 13.94
N ALA A 147 18.63 11.12 15.11
CA ALA A 147 19.56 11.44 16.20
C ALA A 147 21.03 11.14 15.83
N VAL A 148 21.30 9.97 15.28
CA VAL A 148 22.66 9.58 14.84
C VAL A 148 23.17 10.52 13.75
N SER A 149 22.34 10.87 12.76
CA SER A 149 22.71 11.81 11.70
C SER A 149 23.07 13.19 12.25
N LEU A 150 22.31 13.72 13.22
CA LEU A 150 22.63 15.00 13.88
C LEU A 150 23.88 14.91 14.74
N LEU A 151 24.08 13.82 15.47
CA LEU A 151 25.29 13.63 16.28
C LEU A 151 26.53 13.58 15.41
N LEU A 152 26.49 12.85 14.30
CA LEU A 152 27.62 12.79 13.35
C LEU A 152 27.90 14.17 12.73
N TYR A 153 26.84 14.90 12.36
CA TYR A 153 26.93 16.26 11.82
C TYR A 153 27.63 17.23 12.79
N TRP A 154 27.39 17.13 14.10
CA TRP A 154 27.93 18.06 15.10
C TRP A 154 29.26 17.64 15.69
N LEU A 155 29.51 16.34 15.79
CA LEU A 155 30.68 15.82 16.52
C LEU A 155 31.89 15.51 15.64
N ILE A 156 31.67 15.33 14.33
CA ILE A 156 32.71 14.92 13.39
C ILE A 156 32.88 15.98 12.31
N ASP A 157 34.08 16.40 12.07
CA ASP A 157 34.41 17.29 10.95
C ASP A 157 34.43 16.48 9.65
N LEU A 158 33.33 16.57 8.90
CA LEU A 158 33.09 15.83 7.67
C LEU A 158 33.10 16.77 6.46
N PRO A 159 33.37 16.27 5.25
CA PRO A 159 33.25 17.05 4.02
C PRO A 159 31.82 17.63 3.86
N SER A 160 31.73 18.85 3.34
CA SER A 160 30.45 19.59 3.21
C SER A 160 29.35 18.77 2.54
N TRP A 161 29.67 17.99 1.51
CA TRP A 161 28.72 17.15 0.80
C TRP A 161 28.10 16.07 1.70
N LEU A 162 28.87 15.51 2.64
CA LEU A 162 28.37 14.50 3.59
C LEU A 162 27.57 15.16 4.70
N ASN A 163 27.97 16.35 5.16
CA ASN A 163 27.19 17.14 6.11
C ASN A 163 25.81 17.49 5.58
N VAL A 164 25.69 17.87 4.31
CA VAL A 164 24.41 18.12 3.64
C VAL A 164 23.55 16.85 3.64
N LEU A 165 24.10 15.70 3.28
CA LEU A 165 23.39 14.42 3.31
C LEU A 165 22.89 14.07 4.73
N LEU A 166 23.75 14.20 5.75
CA LEU A 166 23.40 13.91 7.14
C LEU A 166 22.29 14.82 7.66
N LEU A 167 22.33 16.11 7.33
CA LEU A 167 21.29 17.05 7.72
C LEU A 167 19.93 16.71 7.06
N ILE A 168 19.96 16.40 5.77
CA ILE A 168 18.76 15.97 5.03
C ILE A 168 18.22 14.65 5.60
N MET A 169 19.10 13.67 5.88
CA MET A 169 18.75 12.42 6.55
C MET A 169 18.06 12.67 7.89
N ALA A 170 18.61 13.56 8.72
CA ALA A 170 18.02 13.90 10.01
C ALA A 170 16.63 14.50 9.86
N ILE A 171 16.46 15.46 8.95
CA ILE A 171 15.17 16.13 8.70
C ILE A 171 14.12 15.13 8.19
N ILE A 172 14.43 14.35 7.15
CA ILE A 172 13.48 13.41 6.54
C ILE A 172 13.06 12.35 7.57
N ASN A 173 14.03 11.76 8.28
CA ASN A 173 13.71 10.74 9.29
C ASN A 173 12.92 11.30 10.46
N PHE A 174 13.23 12.52 10.92
CA PHE A 174 12.44 13.19 11.97
C PHE A 174 10.99 13.45 11.52
N LEU A 175 10.80 13.99 10.32
CA LEU A 175 9.45 14.21 9.77
C LEU A 175 8.68 12.89 9.57
N THR A 176 9.35 11.84 9.11
CA THR A 176 8.74 10.51 8.99
C THR A 176 8.38 9.94 10.36
N ALA A 177 9.23 10.11 11.38
CA ALA A 177 8.92 9.70 12.75
C ALA A 177 7.68 10.44 13.29
N LEU A 178 7.54 11.73 13.02
CA LEU A 178 6.34 12.49 13.43
C LEU A 178 5.08 12.01 12.70
N THR A 179 5.13 11.88 11.38
CA THR A 179 3.96 11.50 10.57
C THR A 179 3.50 10.07 10.80
N ASN A 180 4.41 9.14 11.13
CA ASN A 180 4.04 7.76 11.48
C ASN A 180 3.86 7.55 12.98
N GLY A 181 4.51 8.32 13.84
CA GLY A 181 4.44 8.15 15.29
C GLY A 181 3.25 8.86 15.94
N ILE A 182 2.80 10.01 15.41
CA ILE A 182 1.61 10.70 15.90
C ILE A 182 0.37 9.92 15.45
N PRO A 183 -0.49 9.45 16.37
CA PRO A 183 -1.67 8.65 16.03
C PRO A 183 -2.60 9.37 15.07
N MET A 184 -2.72 8.89 13.82
CA MET A 184 -3.63 9.47 12.84
C MET A 184 -4.02 8.44 11.76
N LYS A 185 -5.09 8.75 11.03
CA LYS A 185 -5.45 8.04 9.79
C LYS A 185 -4.99 8.84 8.59
N ILE A 186 -4.18 8.24 7.72
CA ILE A 186 -3.71 8.84 6.46
C ILE A 186 -4.49 8.19 5.33
N GLY A 187 -5.30 8.97 4.61
CA GLY A 187 -6.21 8.42 3.60
C GLY A 187 -7.22 7.41 4.16
N GLY A 188 -7.52 7.48 5.47
CA GLY A 188 -8.43 6.56 6.17
C GLY A 188 -7.74 5.30 6.74
N VAL A 189 -6.47 5.05 6.42
CA VAL A 189 -5.67 3.94 6.95
C VAL A 189 -4.92 4.39 8.21
N ALA A 190 -4.93 3.54 9.25
CA ALA A 190 -4.19 3.80 10.48
C ALA A 190 -2.68 3.79 10.20
N ASN A 191 -1.96 4.80 10.70
CA ASN A 191 -0.50 4.79 10.71
C ASN A 191 0.04 3.94 11.88
N ASP A 192 1.36 3.77 11.95
CA ASP A 192 2.02 2.95 12.98
C ASP A 192 1.69 3.43 14.41
N GLY A 193 1.69 4.76 14.62
CA GLY A 193 1.36 5.36 15.90
C GLY A 193 -0.07 5.05 16.33
N LEU A 194 -1.03 5.10 15.41
CA LEU A 194 -2.41 4.75 15.73
C LEU A 194 -2.54 3.26 16.10
N ASN A 195 -1.92 2.37 15.33
CA ASN A 195 -1.87 0.95 15.63
C ASN A 195 -1.18 0.67 16.98
N LEU A 196 -0.03 1.32 17.23
CA LEU A 196 0.71 1.20 18.49
C LEU A 196 -0.15 1.51 19.72
N PHE A 197 -0.97 2.58 19.66
CA PHE A 197 -1.74 3.04 20.81
C PHE A 197 -3.14 2.43 20.91
N GLN A 198 -3.72 1.93 19.83
CA GLN A 198 -5.11 1.46 19.82
C GLN A 198 -5.25 -0.06 19.86
N LEU A 199 -4.40 -0.82 19.16
CA LEU A 199 -4.58 -2.28 19.05
C LEU A 199 -4.58 -2.99 20.42
N GLU A 200 -3.71 -2.58 21.33
CA GLU A 200 -3.65 -3.21 22.66
C GLU A 200 -4.84 -2.85 23.59
N LYS A 201 -5.64 -1.84 23.19
CA LYS A 201 -6.82 -1.41 23.95
C LYS A 201 -8.11 -2.02 23.41
N ASP A 202 -8.09 -2.54 22.20
CA ASP A 202 -9.22 -3.14 21.52
C ASP A 202 -8.86 -4.55 21.04
N ALA A 203 -9.25 -5.55 21.83
CA ALA A 203 -8.94 -6.95 21.55
C ALA A 203 -9.52 -7.41 20.20
N ALA A 204 -10.67 -6.90 19.79
CA ALA A 204 -11.29 -7.24 18.50
C ALA A 204 -10.47 -6.69 17.32
N SER A 205 -10.06 -5.42 17.38
CA SER A 205 -9.16 -4.84 16.37
C SER A 205 -7.79 -5.52 16.33
N LYS A 206 -7.23 -5.86 17.49
CA LYS A 206 -5.98 -6.61 17.58
C LYS A 206 -6.08 -7.98 16.93
N GLN A 207 -7.17 -8.70 17.18
CA GLN A 207 -7.47 -9.99 16.53
C GLN A 207 -7.54 -9.81 15.01
N CYS A 208 -8.32 -8.84 14.52
CA CYS A 208 -8.43 -8.55 13.08
C CYS A 208 -7.06 -8.22 12.48
N PHE A 209 -6.27 -7.37 13.13
CA PHE A 209 -4.93 -7.00 12.67
C PHE A 209 -4.01 -8.21 12.51
N CYS A 210 -3.92 -9.07 13.54
CA CYS A 210 -3.10 -10.28 13.49
C CYS A 210 -3.60 -11.26 12.42
N ASN A 211 -4.92 -11.45 12.32
CA ASN A 211 -5.52 -12.31 11.29
C ASN A 211 -5.21 -11.80 9.87
N ILE A 212 -5.34 -10.49 9.62
CA ILE A 212 -5.01 -9.87 8.33
C ILE A 212 -3.53 -10.10 7.97
N LEU A 213 -2.61 -9.94 8.93
CA LEU A 213 -1.19 -10.19 8.70
C LEU A 213 -0.94 -11.67 8.36
N ASP A 214 -1.55 -12.61 9.08
CA ASP A 214 -1.36 -14.05 8.83
C ASP A 214 -1.99 -14.48 7.49
N VAL A 215 -3.20 -14.01 7.16
CA VAL A 215 -3.85 -14.25 5.86
C VAL A 215 -2.97 -13.72 4.72
N ASN A 216 -2.46 -12.50 4.81
CA ASN A 216 -1.57 -11.95 3.80
C ASN A 216 -0.27 -12.75 3.65
N ALA A 217 0.30 -13.20 4.77
CA ALA A 217 1.50 -14.04 4.77
C ALA A 217 1.25 -15.37 4.04
N ARG A 218 0.17 -16.06 4.39
CA ARG A 218 -0.23 -17.34 3.77
C ARG A 218 -0.60 -17.18 2.30
N SER A 219 -1.28 -16.09 1.93
CA SER A 219 -1.59 -15.78 0.53
C SER A 219 -0.30 -15.54 -0.29
N GLN A 220 0.71 -14.86 0.26
CA GLN A 220 2.02 -14.74 -0.40
C GLN A 220 2.76 -16.08 -0.52
N GLU A 221 2.56 -17.01 0.41
CA GLU A 221 3.09 -18.36 0.39
C GLU A 221 2.33 -19.29 -0.57
N GLY A 222 1.20 -18.85 -1.11
CA GLY A 222 0.43 -19.54 -2.14
C GLY A 222 -0.82 -20.27 -1.64
N GLN A 223 -1.17 -20.16 -0.36
CA GLN A 223 -2.42 -20.73 0.16
C GLN A 223 -3.61 -19.88 -0.29
N SER A 224 -4.62 -20.52 -0.90
CA SER A 224 -5.91 -19.89 -1.16
C SER A 224 -6.69 -19.73 0.15
N TYR A 225 -7.72 -18.89 0.16
CA TYR A 225 -8.46 -18.58 1.39
C TYR A 225 -9.19 -19.80 1.97
N LYS A 226 -9.65 -20.71 1.13
CA LYS A 226 -10.28 -21.99 1.55
C LYS A 226 -9.32 -22.96 2.23
N GLU A 227 -8.02 -22.86 1.96
CA GLU A 227 -6.99 -23.72 2.57
C GLU A 227 -6.50 -23.21 3.93
N MET A 228 -6.83 -21.95 4.28
CA MET A 228 -6.40 -21.33 5.53
C MET A 228 -7.34 -21.70 6.71
N PRO A 229 -6.84 -21.68 7.96
CA PRO A 229 -7.66 -21.96 9.14
C PRO A 229 -8.87 -21.03 9.32
N ASP A 230 -9.99 -21.57 9.79
CA ASP A 230 -11.27 -20.85 9.92
C ASP A 230 -11.20 -19.62 10.82
N HIS A 231 -10.45 -19.73 11.93
CA HIS A 231 -10.36 -18.65 12.92
C HIS A 231 -9.77 -17.34 12.36
N LEU A 232 -8.98 -17.42 11.27
CA LEU A 232 -8.38 -16.23 10.63
C LEU A 232 -9.44 -15.33 9.97
N PHE A 233 -10.63 -15.86 9.69
CA PHE A 233 -11.72 -15.17 9.04
C PHE A 233 -12.87 -14.83 10.00
N ALA A 234 -12.64 -15.00 11.31
CA ALA A 234 -13.62 -14.62 12.31
C ALA A 234 -13.84 -13.10 12.28
N MET A 235 -15.10 -12.71 12.11
CA MET A 235 -15.51 -11.31 12.16
C MET A 235 -15.80 -10.90 13.62
N PRO A 236 -15.43 -9.68 14.03
CA PRO A 236 -15.76 -9.17 15.36
C PRO A 236 -17.28 -9.02 15.53
N GLN A 237 -17.74 -9.22 16.77
CA GLN A 237 -19.15 -9.07 17.11
C GLN A 237 -19.30 -8.16 18.36
N PRO A 238 -20.02 -7.02 18.26
CA PRO A 238 -20.61 -6.45 17.04
C PRO A 238 -19.55 -5.88 16.09
N ILE A 239 -19.90 -5.74 14.80
CA ILE A 239 -19.04 -5.08 13.83
C ILE A 239 -19.15 -3.57 14.03
N ASP A 240 -18.02 -2.91 14.29
CA ASP A 240 -17.92 -1.45 14.20
C ASP A 240 -17.52 -1.04 12.78
N TRP A 241 -18.47 -0.56 12.00
CA TRP A 241 -18.26 -0.17 10.59
C TRP A 241 -17.34 1.06 10.43
N LYS A 242 -17.12 1.84 11.49
CA LYS A 242 -16.14 2.95 11.48
C LYS A 242 -14.70 2.50 11.75
N ASN A 243 -14.57 1.25 12.16
CA ASN A 243 -13.27 0.62 12.41
C ASN A 243 -12.76 -0.08 11.14
N SER A 244 -11.68 0.43 10.56
CA SER A 244 -11.09 -0.10 9.33
C SER A 244 -10.64 -1.57 9.43
N MET A 245 -10.21 -2.03 10.62
CA MET A 245 -9.83 -3.43 10.83
C MET A 245 -11.05 -4.36 10.79
N HIS A 246 -12.18 -3.93 11.36
CA HIS A 246 -13.43 -4.70 11.31
C HIS A 246 -13.94 -4.82 9.87
N VAL A 247 -13.93 -3.72 9.10
CA VAL A 247 -14.35 -3.74 7.69
C VAL A 247 -13.43 -4.61 6.84
N ALA A 248 -12.12 -4.58 7.09
CA ALA A 248 -11.17 -5.45 6.40
C ALA A 248 -11.43 -6.94 6.71
N ALA A 249 -11.76 -7.29 7.97
CA ALA A 249 -12.14 -8.65 8.35
C ALA A 249 -13.43 -9.11 7.64
N VAL A 250 -14.41 -8.22 7.46
CA VAL A 250 -15.63 -8.49 6.68
C VAL A 250 -15.29 -8.80 5.22
N LEU A 251 -14.43 -7.99 4.59
CA LEU A 251 -13.99 -8.21 3.21
C LEU A 251 -13.26 -9.55 3.05
N LEU A 252 -12.34 -9.88 3.98
CA LEU A 252 -11.64 -11.18 3.97
C LEU A 252 -12.63 -12.35 4.12
N SER A 253 -13.62 -12.23 5.01
CA SER A 253 -14.66 -13.25 5.20
C SER A 253 -15.50 -13.44 3.94
N ALA A 254 -15.91 -12.33 3.29
CA ALA A 254 -16.65 -12.39 2.02
C ALA A 254 -15.81 -13.05 0.91
N THR A 255 -14.53 -12.68 0.79
CA THR A 255 -13.61 -13.28 -0.19
C THR A 255 -13.46 -14.79 0.03
N ARG A 256 -13.33 -15.22 1.29
CA ARG A 256 -13.27 -16.64 1.61
C ARG A 256 -14.56 -17.38 1.27
N MET A 257 -15.73 -16.79 1.56
CA MET A 257 -17.02 -17.37 1.18
C MET A 257 -17.08 -17.58 -0.33
N MET A 258 -16.53 -16.64 -1.12
CA MET A 258 -16.41 -16.78 -2.57
C MET A 258 -15.49 -17.94 -2.97
N ASP A 259 -14.34 -18.09 -2.32
CA ASP A 259 -13.41 -19.19 -2.58
C ASP A 259 -14.00 -20.58 -2.24
N PHE A 260 -14.97 -20.63 -1.29
CA PHE A 260 -15.77 -21.82 -0.98
C PHE A 260 -17.04 -21.99 -1.84
N HIS A 261 -17.25 -21.13 -2.83
CA HIS A 261 -18.45 -21.09 -3.65
C HIS A 261 -19.77 -20.89 -2.84
N GLN A 262 -19.65 -20.22 -1.69
CA GLN A 262 -20.80 -19.87 -0.82
C GLN A 262 -21.38 -18.53 -1.24
N TRP A 263 -21.84 -18.44 -2.49
CA TRP A 263 -22.22 -17.20 -3.15
C TRP A 263 -23.29 -16.40 -2.42
N GLU A 264 -24.32 -17.07 -1.92
CA GLU A 264 -25.42 -16.41 -1.23
C GLU A 264 -24.99 -15.82 0.11
N ASN A 265 -24.12 -16.54 0.85
CA ASN A 265 -23.57 -16.02 2.11
C ASN A 265 -22.69 -14.79 1.85
N ALA A 266 -21.87 -14.82 0.81
CA ALA A 266 -21.05 -13.66 0.41
C ALA A 266 -21.94 -12.48 -0.01
N TYR A 267 -22.98 -12.72 -0.80
CA TYR A 267 -23.94 -11.70 -1.22
C TYR A 267 -24.62 -11.02 -0.03
N GLN A 268 -25.15 -11.80 0.93
CA GLN A 268 -25.80 -11.26 2.13
C GLN A 268 -24.86 -10.44 3.00
N LEU A 269 -23.62 -10.93 3.20
CA LEU A 269 -22.61 -10.20 3.96
C LEU A 269 -22.24 -8.86 3.29
N LEU A 270 -22.03 -8.86 1.97
CA LEU A 270 -21.72 -7.66 1.20
C LEU A 270 -22.90 -6.69 1.14
N THR A 271 -24.14 -7.18 1.09
CA THR A 271 -25.37 -6.36 1.19
C THR A 271 -25.43 -5.66 2.54
N THR A 272 -25.11 -6.37 3.62
CA THR A 272 -25.01 -5.77 4.96
C THR A 272 -23.91 -4.70 4.99
N ALA A 273 -22.75 -4.96 4.41
CA ALA A 273 -21.67 -3.96 4.32
C ALA A 273 -22.12 -2.71 3.54
N LEU A 274 -22.85 -2.87 2.42
CA LEU A 274 -23.37 -1.75 1.63
C LEU A 274 -24.42 -0.92 2.38
N SER A 275 -25.17 -1.50 3.31
CA SER A 275 -26.11 -0.73 4.15
C SER A 275 -25.40 0.24 5.10
N HIS A 276 -24.11 0.05 5.35
CA HIS A 276 -23.21 0.88 6.16
C HIS A 276 -22.19 1.69 5.34
N LYS A 277 -22.42 1.87 4.04
CA LYS A 277 -21.49 2.49 3.08
C LYS A 277 -20.96 3.87 3.47
N ASP A 278 -21.70 4.60 4.29
CA ASP A 278 -21.34 5.95 4.74
C ASP A 278 -20.50 5.96 6.02
N ASP A 279 -20.32 4.81 6.67
CA ASP A 279 -19.58 4.69 7.93
C ASP A 279 -18.09 4.44 7.71
N TYR A 280 -17.67 3.89 6.56
CA TYR A 280 -16.28 3.54 6.28
C TYR A 280 -15.71 4.26 5.06
N MET A 281 -14.39 4.21 4.93
CA MET A 281 -13.65 4.95 3.90
C MET A 281 -13.99 4.48 2.48
N LYS A 282 -13.88 5.41 1.52
CA LYS A 282 -14.21 5.20 0.10
C LYS A 282 -13.46 4.01 -0.53
N LEU A 283 -12.21 3.73 -0.10
CA LEU A 283 -11.45 2.59 -0.60
C LEU A 283 -12.15 1.26 -0.28
N TYR A 284 -12.62 1.08 0.96
CA TYR A 284 -13.37 -0.12 1.33
C TYR A 284 -14.72 -0.22 0.62
N LEU A 285 -15.39 0.91 0.37
CA LEU A 285 -16.60 0.92 -0.43
C LEU A 285 -16.35 0.43 -1.86
N TRP A 286 -15.21 0.80 -2.44
CA TRP A 286 -14.83 0.30 -3.75
C TRP A 286 -14.54 -1.20 -3.74
N GLU A 287 -13.88 -1.71 -2.69
CA GLU A 287 -13.67 -3.16 -2.53
C GLU A 287 -14.98 -3.92 -2.35
N VAL A 288 -15.89 -3.43 -1.49
CA VAL A 288 -17.22 -4.03 -1.32
C VAL A 288 -17.98 -4.07 -2.65
N LYS A 289 -17.97 -2.98 -3.41
CA LYS A 289 -18.64 -2.92 -4.72
C LYS A 289 -17.96 -3.83 -5.75
N ASN A 290 -16.65 -3.96 -5.72
CA ASN A 290 -15.90 -4.87 -6.58
C ASN A 290 -16.30 -6.33 -6.30
N LEU A 291 -16.28 -6.77 -5.04
CA LEU A 291 -16.72 -8.12 -4.67
C LEU A 291 -18.21 -8.34 -4.94
N MET A 292 -19.09 -7.35 -4.69
CA MET A 292 -20.50 -7.42 -4.99
C MET A 292 -20.74 -7.59 -6.50
N THR A 293 -19.99 -6.87 -7.35
CA THR A 293 -20.07 -7.05 -8.81
C THR A 293 -19.74 -8.50 -9.20
N GLN A 294 -18.68 -9.07 -8.62
CA GLN A 294 -18.31 -10.47 -8.88
C GLN A 294 -19.41 -11.44 -8.45
N VAL A 295 -19.89 -11.32 -7.22
CA VAL A 295 -20.94 -12.21 -6.68
C VAL A 295 -22.24 -12.09 -7.48
N CYS A 296 -22.66 -10.89 -7.83
CA CYS A 296 -23.86 -10.67 -8.65
C CYS A 296 -23.72 -11.34 -10.02
N ILE A 297 -22.58 -11.19 -10.70
CA ILE A 297 -22.32 -11.87 -11.98
C ILE A 297 -22.33 -13.39 -11.80
N ILE A 298 -21.62 -13.93 -10.82
CA ILE A 298 -21.56 -15.36 -10.55
C ILE A 298 -22.96 -15.94 -10.32
N THR A 299 -23.82 -15.21 -9.62
CA THR A 299 -25.19 -15.67 -9.29
C THR A 299 -26.26 -15.28 -10.31
N GLY A 300 -25.90 -14.69 -11.45
CA GLY A 300 -26.84 -14.32 -12.52
C GLY A 300 -27.66 -13.05 -12.26
N ARG A 301 -27.23 -12.21 -11.30
CA ARG A 301 -27.88 -10.92 -10.98
C ARG A 301 -27.22 -9.78 -11.79
N ASP A 302 -27.23 -9.90 -13.12
CA ASP A 302 -26.45 -9.02 -14.00
C ASP A 302 -26.91 -7.56 -13.96
N ASP A 303 -28.23 -7.30 -13.82
CA ASP A 303 -28.73 -5.93 -13.68
C ASP A 303 -28.25 -5.26 -12.38
N GLU A 304 -28.14 -6.02 -11.29
CA GLU A 304 -27.60 -5.53 -10.04
C GLU A 304 -26.08 -5.34 -10.13
N ALA A 305 -25.38 -6.24 -10.80
CA ALA A 305 -23.95 -6.07 -11.08
C ALA A 305 -23.66 -4.76 -11.82
N ARG A 306 -24.48 -4.38 -12.82
CA ARG A 306 -24.38 -3.09 -13.53
C ARG A 306 -24.53 -1.88 -12.60
N GLN A 307 -25.39 -1.98 -11.57
CA GLN A 307 -25.56 -0.89 -10.59
C GLN A 307 -24.33 -0.72 -9.69
N HIS A 308 -23.62 -1.80 -9.40
CA HIS A 308 -22.41 -1.75 -8.58
C HIS A 308 -21.15 -1.43 -9.40
N TYR A 309 -21.07 -1.89 -10.66
CA TYR A 309 -19.95 -1.63 -11.57
C TYR A 309 -20.10 -0.27 -12.24
N THR A 310 -20.04 0.79 -11.43
CA THR A 310 -20.07 2.19 -11.90
C THR A 310 -18.78 2.58 -12.60
N GLU A 311 -18.76 3.73 -13.29
CA GLU A 311 -17.54 4.27 -13.94
C GLU A 311 -16.35 4.38 -12.96
N ASP A 312 -16.60 4.83 -11.72
CA ASP A 312 -15.57 4.90 -10.67
C ASP A 312 -14.98 3.52 -10.36
N ILE A 313 -15.82 2.48 -10.29
CA ILE A 313 -15.38 1.10 -10.02
C ILE A 313 -14.65 0.53 -11.23
N ALA A 314 -15.13 0.76 -12.43
CA ALA A 314 -14.44 0.34 -13.67
C ALA A 314 -13.04 0.94 -13.75
N LYS A 315 -12.90 2.22 -13.42
CA LYS A 315 -11.59 2.91 -13.36
C LYS A 315 -10.69 2.32 -12.26
N TYR A 316 -11.24 2.10 -11.07
CA TYR A 316 -10.54 1.48 -9.95
C TYR A 316 -10.01 0.08 -10.32
N VAL A 317 -10.88 -0.79 -10.86
CA VAL A 317 -10.54 -2.13 -11.33
C VAL A 317 -9.42 -2.08 -12.38
N THR A 318 -9.55 -1.23 -13.39
CA THR A 318 -8.55 -1.09 -14.46
C THR A 318 -7.19 -0.63 -13.92
N GLN A 319 -7.19 0.32 -12.98
CA GLN A 319 -5.94 0.85 -12.39
C GLN A 319 -5.18 -0.20 -11.57
N HIS A 320 -5.89 -1.15 -10.94
CA HIS A 320 -5.29 -2.12 -10.03
C HIS A 320 -5.15 -3.53 -10.63
N ALA A 321 -5.70 -3.77 -11.82
CA ALA A 321 -5.64 -5.09 -12.49
C ALA A 321 -4.22 -5.60 -12.78
N SER A 322 -3.20 -4.73 -12.83
CA SER A 322 -1.80 -5.15 -13.02
C SER A 322 -1.14 -5.67 -11.73
N THR A 323 -1.74 -5.39 -10.56
CA THR A 323 -1.16 -5.67 -9.24
C THR A 323 -2.03 -6.55 -8.36
N GLN A 324 -3.32 -6.66 -8.69
CA GLN A 324 -4.32 -7.42 -7.93
C GLN A 324 -5.10 -8.34 -8.87
N SER A 325 -5.03 -9.66 -8.64
CA SER A 325 -5.64 -10.68 -9.51
C SER A 325 -7.17 -10.67 -9.47
N ASP A 326 -7.77 -10.33 -8.33
CA ASP A 326 -9.21 -10.17 -8.16
C ASP A 326 -9.80 -9.07 -9.06
N LYS A 327 -9.01 -8.04 -9.40
CA LYS A 327 -9.43 -7.01 -10.37
C LYS A 327 -9.40 -7.54 -11.81
N GLN A 328 -8.51 -8.48 -12.13
CA GLN A 328 -8.56 -9.20 -13.41
C GLN A 328 -9.76 -10.12 -13.48
N LEU A 329 -10.09 -10.81 -12.37
CA LEU A 329 -11.33 -11.60 -12.26
C LEU A 329 -12.55 -10.72 -12.52
N THR A 330 -12.64 -9.53 -11.89
CA THR A 330 -13.77 -8.61 -12.14
C THR A 330 -13.82 -8.16 -13.60
N GLY A 331 -12.70 -7.79 -14.19
CA GLY A 331 -12.65 -7.40 -15.61
C GLY A 331 -13.10 -8.51 -16.54
N MET A 332 -12.71 -9.75 -16.27
CA MET A 332 -13.12 -10.93 -17.02
C MET A 332 -14.61 -11.22 -16.84
N ALA A 333 -15.11 -11.20 -15.60
CA ALA A 333 -16.52 -11.43 -15.30
C ALA A 333 -17.44 -10.40 -16.01
N VAL A 334 -17.04 -9.12 -15.98
CA VAL A 334 -17.75 -8.03 -16.69
C VAL A 334 -17.73 -8.25 -18.20
N ALA A 335 -16.56 -8.58 -18.78
CA ALA A 335 -16.46 -8.86 -20.21
C ALA A 335 -17.41 -10.01 -20.63
N LEU A 336 -17.44 -11.08 -19.85
CA LEU A 336 -18.26 -12.26 -20.13
C LEU A 336 -19.77 -11.97 -20.00
N ALA A 337 -20.19 -11.39 -18.86
CA ALA A 337 -21.60 -11.33 -18.49
C ALA A 337 -22.29 -10.00 -18.84
N LEU A 338 -21.57 -8.87 -18.73
CA LEU A 338 -22.16 -7.56 -18.94
C LEU A 338 -21.93 -7.00 -20.34
N GLU A 339 -20.80 -7.37 -20.98
CA GLU A 339 -20.46 -6.93 -22.34
C GLU A 339 -20.77 -8.01 -23.39
N GLY A 340 -20.95 -9.29 -23.01
CA GLY A 340 -21.14 -10.41 -23.92
C GLY A 340 -19.91 -10.75 -24.76
N ASP A 341 -18.73 -10.30 -24.33
CA ASP A 341 -17.45 -10.46 -25.04
C ASP A 341 -16.66 -11.66 -24.49
N ARG A 342 -17.06 -12.88 -24.87
CA ARG A 342 -16.38 -14.11 -24.47
C ARG A 342 -14.91 -14.16 -24.92
N PRO A 343 -14.55 -13.76 -26.16
CA PRO A 343 -13.14 -13.72 -26.57
C PRO A 343 -12.27 -12.84 -25.67
N LYS A 344 -12.77 -11.68 -25.28
CA LYS A 344 -12.10 -10.77 -24.33
C LYS A 344 -11.95 -11.43 -22.95
N ALA A 345 -12.99 -12.10 -22.45
CA ALA A 345 -12.94 -12.81 -21.18
C ALA A 345 -11.88 -13.92 -21.18
N GLU A 346 -11.82 -14.75 -22.24
CA GLU A 346 -10.81 -15.81 -22.42
C GLU A 346 -9.39 -15.22 -22.51
N SER A 347 -9.22 -14.09 -23.21
CA SER A 347 -7.94 -13.37 -23.28
C SER A 347 -7.47 -12.88 -21.90
N LEU A 348 -8.38 -12.41 -21.03
CA LEU A 348 -8.06 -11.99 -19.68
C LEU A 348 -7.68 -13.16 -18.77
N LEU A 349 -8.34 -14.31 -18.90
CA LEU A 349 -7.94 -15.54 -18.21
C LEU A 349 -6.52 -15.95 -18.62
N HIS A 350 -6.25 -16.13 -19.91
CA HIS A 350 -4.92 -16.48 -20.39
C HIS A 350 -3.84 -15.49 -19.98
N LYS A 351 -4.19 -14.21 -19.90
CA LYS A 351 -3.28 -13.20 -19.40
C LYS A 351 -2.91 -13.44 -17.92
N LEU A 352 -3.89 -13.75 -17.06
CA LEU A 352 -3.63 -14.04 -15.65
C LEU A 352 -2.81 -15.33 -15.49
N GLU A 353 -3.10 -16.38 -16.25
CA GLU A 353 -2.34 -17.63 -16.26
C GLU A 353 -0.86 -17.40 -16.61
N ASN A 354 -0.59 -16.60 -17.65
CA ASN A 354 0.78 -16.29 -18.09
C ASN A 354 1.51 -15.34 -17.14
N ASP A 355 0.78 -14.43 -16.49
CA ASP A 355 1.33 -13.38 -15.65
C ASP A 355 1.29 -13.72 -14.15
N ARG A 356 0.86 -14.93 -13.75
CA ARG A 356 0.66 -15.35 -12.35
C ARG A 356 1.85 -14.99 -11.44
N ASP A 357 3.06 -15.17 -11.91
CA ASP A 357 4.28 -14.91 -11.14
C ASP A 357 4.57 -13.40 -10.93
N LYS A 358 3.81 -12.51 -11.55
CA LYS A 358 3.92 -11.05 -11.37
C LYS A 358 3.17 -10.54 -10.15
N PHE A 359 2.26 -11.36 -9.58
CA PHE A 359 1.48 -10.99 -8.40
C PHE A 359 2.17 -11.47 -7.13
N ILE A 360 2.12 -10.63 -6.09
CA ILE A 360 2.75 -10.94 -4.80
C ILE A 360 1.93 -11.98 -4.01
N HIS A 361 0.59 -11.87 -4.05
CA HIS A 361 -0.34 -12.75 -3.35
C HIS A 361 -0.73 -13.94 -4.24
N GLN A 362 0.00 -15.02 -4.15
CA GLN A 362 -0.20 -16.21 -4.99
C GLN A 362 -1.48 -16.98 -4.65
N GLY A 363 -1.95 -16.92 -3.39
CA GLY A 363 -3.23 -17.48 -2.97
C GLY A 363 -4.41 -16.75 -3.63
N ASP A 364 -4.34 -15.42 -3.76
CA ASP A 364 -5.36 -14.63 -4.46
C ASP A 364 -5.40 -14.98 -5.96
N VAL A 365 -4.22 -15.24 -6.56
CA VAL A 365 -4.14 -15.69 -7.96
C VAL A 365 -4.80 -17.04 -8.13
N ALA A 366 -4.54 -17.99 -7.20
CA ALA A 366 -5.14 -19.32 -7.25
C ALA A 366 -6.67 -19.25 -7.17
N MET A 367 -7.22 -18.48 -6.22
CA MET A 367 -8.67 -18.24 -6.11
C MET A 367 -9.23 -17.56 -7.37
N SER A 368 -8.57 -16.50 -7.86
CA SER A 368 -9.05 -15.76 -9.03
C SER A 368 -9.10 -16.64 -10.27
N LEU A 369 -8.11 -17.51 -10.50
CA LEU A 369 -8.10 -18.46 -11.60
C LEU A 369 -9.20 -19.52 -11.46
N ASP A 370 -9.41 -20.06 -10.25
CA ASP A 370 -10.49 -21.02 -9.97
C ASP A 370 -11.86 -20.41 -10.33
N LEU A 371 -12.12 -19.18 -9.90
CA LEU A 371 -13.36 -18.48 -10.19
C LEU A 371 -13.51 -18.07 -11.66
N MET A 372 -12.42 -17.72 -12.34
CA MET A 372 -12.45 -17.40 -13.77
C MET A 372 -12.80 -18.66 -14.62
N HIS A 373 -12.20 -19.80 -14.31
CA HIS A 373 -12.55 -21.07 -14.95
C HIS A 373 -14.00 -21.44 -14.68
N TRP A 374 -14.43 -21.34 -13.41
CA TRP A 374 -15.81 -21.62 -13.03
C TRP A 374 -16.81 -20.76 -13.83
N LEU A 375 -16.52 -19.47 -14.01
CA LEU A 375 -17.38 -18.55 -14.79
C LEU A 375 -17.48 -18.97 -16.25
N LEU A 376 -16.38 -19.35 -16.91
CA LEU A 376 -16.39 -19.79 -18.31
C LEU A 376 -17.19 -21.08 -18.51
N ASP A 377 -17.17 -21.98 -17.53
CA ASP A 377 -17.86 -23.26 -17.60
C ASP A 377 -19.37 -23.15 -17.32
N HIS A 378 -19.76 -22.21 -16.43
CA HIS A 378 -21.15 -22.13 -15.93
C HIS A 378 -21.95 -20.95 -16.50
N ARG A 379 -21.28 -19.94 -17.07
CA ARG A 379 -21.93 -18.78 -17.70
C ARG A 379 -21.79 -18.89 -19.22
N GLN A 380 -22.91 -19.18 -19.91
CA GLN A 380 -22.94 -19.03 -21.36
C GLN A 380 -23.04 -17.52 -21.69
N ALA A 381 -22.34 -17.08 -22.76
CA ALA A 381 -22.58 -15.76 -23.31
C ALA A 381 -24.05 -15.66 -23.74
N GLN A 382 -24.79 -14.72 -23.17
CA GLN A 382 -26.15 -14.43 -23.58
C GLN A 382 -26.21 -13.75 -24.94
#